data_f597925ebafb3be7a9fc5f7ef691cf0f
#
_entry.id   f597925ebafb3be7a9fc5f7ef691cf0f
#
_cell.length_a   1.000
_cell.length_b   1.000
_cell.length_c   1.000
_cell.angle_alpha   90.00
_cell.angle_beta   90.00
_cell.angle_gamma   90.00
#
_symmetry.space_group_name_H-M   'P 1'
#
loop_
_entity.id
_entity.type
_entity.pdbx_description
1 polymer ?
#
loop_
_entity_poly.entity_id
_entity_poly.type
_entity_poly.pdbx_seq_one_letter_code
_entity_poly.pdbx_strand_id
1 'polypeptide(L)'
;MKIAIVGAGIVGSTAAYYLSKEKDVEVTVFDHGPGQATKAAAGIISPWFSKRRNKAWYRMARLGADFYQELTSNLENDGYDTSFYDQSGVVLLKKDDGKLDGLYQYAETRLEESPIIGELSIKNADELPKFTGFDRCLYASGGARVEGAELTATLIEASGFEKLEGLVTLSSLNNETYEINAQTFDKVILACGAWLGQTLEPLGFEVDVRPQKGQLRDYFFEGDR
;
A
#
# COMPACT_ATOMS: atom_id res chain seq x y z
N MET A 1 1.33 4.79 -27.38
CA MET A 1 2.25 5.49 -26.45
C MET A 1 2.98 4.42 -25.64
N LYS A 2 4.32 4.46 -25.61
CA LYS A 2 5.12 3.53 -24.83
C LYS A 2 5.44 4.09 -23.45
N ILE A 3 5.10 3.34 -22.40
CA ILE A 3 5.25 3.75 -21.00
C ILE A 3 6.12 2.75 -20.28
N ALA A 4 7.14 3.22 -19.56
CA ALA A 4 7.89 2.40 -18.61
C ALA A 4 7.36 2.65 -17.19
N ILE A 5 7.21 1.58 -16.41
CA ILE A 5 6.97 1.66 -14.97
C ILE A 5 8.21 1.09 -14.26
N VAL A 6 8.87 1.88 -13.44
CA VAL A 6 10.05 1.46 -12.68
C VAL A 6 9.66 1.22 -11.22
N GLY A 7 9.65 -0.04 -10.83
CA GLY A 7 9.21 -0.55 -9.54
C GLY A 7 7.83 -1.20 -9.58
N ALA A 8 7.73 -2.47 -9.20
CA ALA A 8 6.49 -3.25 -9.09
C ALA A 8 6.03 -3.44 -7.63
N GLY A 9 6.24 -2.44 -6.78
CA GLY A 9 5.55 -2.31 -5.51
C GLY A 9 4.09 -1.90 -5.70
N ILE A 10 3.37 -1.62 -4.61
CA ILE A 10 1.94 -1.30 -4.66
C ILE A 10 1.61 -0.16 -5.65
N VAL A 11 2.45 0.87 -5.73
CA VAL A 11 2.21 2.02 -6.62
C VAL A 11 2.35 1.61 -8.09
N GLY A 12 3.47 0.95 -8.45
CA GLY A 12 3.73 0.58 -9.84
C GLY A 12 2.82 -0.53 -10.35
N SER A 13 2.53 -1.55 -9.54
CA SER A 13 1.61 -2.63 -9.91
C SER A 13 0.17 -2.13 -10.08
N THR A 14 -0.30 -1.22 -9.19
CA THR A 14 -1.60 -0.58 -9.36
C THR A 14 -1.65 0.28 -10.64
N ALA A 15 -0.59 1.05 -10.91
CA ALA A 15 -0.52 1.82 -12.15
C ALA A 15 -0.54 0.91 -13.40
N ALA A 16 0.18 -0.21 -13.38
CA ALA A 16 0.16 -1.19 -14.47
C ALA A 16 -1.26 -1.74 -14.69
N TYR A 17 -1.92 -2.16 -13.63
CA TYR A 17 -3.28 -2.69 -13.70
C TYR A 17 -4.26 -1.68 -14.32
N TYR A 18 -4.26 -0.42 -13.88
CA TYR A 18 -5.18 0.57 -14.45
C TYR A 18 -4.79 1.01 -15.86
N LEU A 19 -3.50 1.07 -16.18
CA LEU A 19 -3.06 1.35 -17.56
C LEU A 19 -3.44 0.24 -18.55
N SER A 20 -3.59 -1.01 -18.08
CA SER A 20 -4.07 -2.10 -18.95
C SER A 20 -5.52 -1.92 -19.43
N LYS A 21 -6.29 -1.05 -18.77
CA LYS A 21 -7.66 -0.70 -19.18
C LYS A 21 -7.68 0.39 -20.25
N GLU A 22 -6.56 1.08 -20.47
CA GLU A 22 -6.45 2.16 -21.43
C GLU A 22 -6.12 1.64 -22.83
N LYS A 23 -6.63 2.33 -23.86
CA LYS A 23 -6.33 1.99 -25.25
C LYS A 23 -5.05 2.69 -25.70
N ASP A 24 -4.38 2.07 -26.66
CA ASP A 24 -3.21 2.65 -27.34
C ASP A 24 -2.01 2.93 -26.41
N VAL A 25 -1.88 2.17 -25.32
CA VAL A 25 -0.71 2.16 -24.46
C VAL A 25 0.00 0.80 -24.53
N GLU A 26 1.32 0.85 -24.58
CA GLU A 26 2.22 -0.29 -24.47
C GLU A 26 3.06 -0.07 -23.21
N VAL A 27 2.97 -0.96 -22.24
CA VAL A 27 3.62 -0.76 -20.94
C VAL A 27 4.63 -1.88 -20.69
N THR A 28 5.83 -1.49 -20.24
CA THR A 28 6.83 -2.41 -19.69
C THR A 28 7.08 -2.07 -18.23
N VAL A 29 7.00 -3.07 -17.37
CA VAL A 29 7.27 -2.93 -15.94
C VAL A 29 8.67 -3.42 -15.64
N PHE A 30 9.48 -2.60 -15.00
CA PHE A 30 10.84 -2.94 -14.54
C PHE A 30 10.85 -3.06 -13.02
N ASP A 31 11.40 -4.14 -12.48
CA ASP A 31 11.50 -4.33 -11.04
C ASP A 31 12.78 -5.05 -10.63
N HIS A 32 13.50 -4.50 -9.67
CA HIS A 32 14.75 -5.11 -9.20
C HIS A 32 14.51 -6.34 -8.29
N GLY A 33 13.32 -6.41 -7.65
CA GLY A 33 12.93 -7.52 -6.79
C GLY A 33 13.32 -7.39 -5.32
N PRO A 34 14.61 -7.29 -4.93
CA PRO A 34 15.00 -7.23 -3.52
C PRO A 34 14.52 -5.98 -2.78
N GLY A 35 14.24 -6.12 -1.47
CA GLY A 35 13.99 -5.00 -0.56
C GLY A 35 12.64 -4.28 -0.70
N GLN A 36 11.67 -4.88 -1.35
CA GLN A 36 10.36 -4.29 -1.60
C GLN A 36 9.56 -4.10 -0.30
N ALA A 37 9.30 -2.84 0.07
CA ALA A 37 8.57 -2.49 1.28
C ALA A 37 7.14 -3.08 1.30
N THR A 38 6.46 -3.11 0.15
CA THR A 38 5.10 -3.64 0.03
C THR A 38 5.02 -5.12 0.42
N LYS A 39 5.96 -5.93 -0.06
CA LYS A 39 6.00 -7.38 0.24
C LYS A 39 6.38 -7.71 1.68
N ALA A 40 7.11 -6.80 2.34
CA ALA A 40 7.58 -6.98 3.71
C ALA A 40 6.71 -6.25 4.75
N ALA A 41 5.67 -5.55 4.34
CA ALA A 41 4.80 -4.80 5.24
C ALA A 41 3.85 -5.73 6.00
N ALA A 42 3.43 -5.31 7.20
CA ALA A 42 2.38 -6.00 7.97
C ALA A 42 1.00 -5.96 7.31
N GLY A 43 0.85 -5.10 6.30
CA GLY A 43 -0.40 -4.94 5.56
C GLY A 43 -1.56 -4.34 6.34
N ILE A 44 -1.36 -3.84 7.55
CA ILE A 44 -2.43 -3.30 8.40
C ILE A 44 -2.94 -1.98 7.83
N ILE A 45 -4.26 -1.91 7.60
CA ILE A 45 -4.95 -0.74 7.07
C ILE A 45 -5.86 -0.17 8.15
N SER A 46 -5.39 0.89 8.82
CA SER A 46 -6.15 1.64 9.83
C SER A 46 -5.56 3.06 10.05
N PRO A 47 -5.48 3.89 9.00
CA PRO A 47 -4.79 5.18 9.09
C PRO A 47 -5.44 6.16 10.06
N TRP A 48 -6.69 5.96 10.39
CA TRP A 48 -7.52 6.85 11.21
C TRP A 48 -7.00 7.04 12.65
N PHE A 49 -6.21 6.12 13.15
CA PHE A 49 -5.62 6.18 14.49
C PHE A 49 -4.25 6.84 14.53
N SER A 50 -3.72 7.23 13.36
CA SER A 50 -2.41 7.87 13.29
C SER A 50 -2.47 9.31 13.79
N LYS A 51 -1.61 9.63 14.76
CA LYS A 51 -1.40 11.00 15.29
C LYS A 51 -0.30 11.77 14.55
N ARG A 52 0.11 11.33 13.36
CA ARG A 52 1.09 12.06 12.54
C ARG A 52 0.55 13.43 12.17
N ARG A 53 1.39 14.46 12.32
CA ARG A 53 1.01 15.86 12.06
C ARG A 53 0.95 16.22 10.58
N ASN A 54 1.57 15.41 9.71
CA ASN A 54 1.58 15.67 8.27
C ASN A 54 0.19 15.35 7.67
N LYS A 55 -0.55 16.41 7.36
CA LYS A 55 -1.91 16.31 6.80
C LYS A 55 -1.92 15.68 5.39
N ALA A 56 -0.91 15.96 4.58
CA ALA A 56 -0.81 15.38 3.23
C ALA A 56 -0.61 13.88 3.32
N TRP A 57 0.26 13.40 4.23
CA TRP A 57 0.42 11.98 4.48
C TRP A 57 -0.90 11.32 4.91
N TYR A 58 -1.61 11.92 5.87
CA TYR A 58 -2.88 11.36 6.34
C TYR A 58 -3.91 11.30 5.23
N ARG A 59 -4.05 12.37 4.43
CA ARG A 59 -4.97 12.41 3.28
C ARG A 59 -4.67 11.27 2.29
N MET A 60 -3.41 11.07 1.93
CA MET A 60 -3.00 9.99 1.01
C MET A 60 -3.27 8.61 1.61
N ALA A 61 -2.93 8.39 2.88
CA ALA A 61 -3.16 7.12 3.55
C ALA A 61 -4.65 6.78 3.68
N ARG A 62 -5.49 7.80 3.96
CA ARG A 62 -6.95 7.64 4.01
C ARG A 62 -7.53 7.30 2.64
N LEU A 63 -7.19 8.07 1.62
CA LEU A 63 -7.64 7.81 0.25
C LEU A 63 -7.20 6.42 -0.23
N GLY A 64 -6.00 5.98 0.15
CA GLY A 64 -5.53 4.63 -0.13
C GLY A 64 -6.36 3.56 0.57
N ALA A 65 -6.76 3.79 1.83
CA ALA A 65 -7.63 2.87 2.56
C ALA A 65 -9.04 2.78 1.91
N ASP A 66 -9.62 3.93 1.55
CA ASP A 66 -10.91 4.00 0.87
C ASP A 66 -10.88 3.28 -0.50
N PHE A 67 -9.76 3.37 -1.20
CA PHE A 67 -9.57 2.82 -2.55
C PHE A 67 -9.51 1.29 -2.61
N TYR A 68 -9.18 0.60 -1.53
CA TYR A 68 -9.10 -0.87 -1.53
C TYR A 68 -10.41 -1.54 -1.91
N GLN A 69 -11.57 -0.99 -1.51
CA GLN A 69 -12.88 -1.55 -1.86
C GLN A 69 -13.12 -1.50 -3.38
N GLU A 70 -12.75 -0.40 -4.03
CA GLU A 70 -12.83 -0.27 -5.47
C GLU A 70 -11.84 -1.23 -6.18
N LEU A 71 -10.60 -1.26 -5.70
CA LEU A 71 -9.55 -2.08 -6.29
C LEU A 71 -9.89 -3.57 -6.25
N THR A 72 -10.33 -4.08 -5.09
CA THR A 72 -10.72 -5.50 -4.95
C THR A 72 -11.94 -5.82 -5.80
N SER A 73 -12.95 -4.96 -5.81
CA SER A 73 -14.13 -5.14 -6.66
C SER A 73 -13.78 -5.18 -8.16
N ASN A 74 -12.86 -4.33 -8.60
CA ASN A 74 -12.40 -4.33 -9.98
C ASN A 74 -11.64 -5.61 -10.35
N LEU A 75 -10.79 -6.11 -9.46
CA LEU A 75 -10.08 -7.38 -9.65
C LEU A 75 -11.04 -8.58 -9.67
N GLU A 76 -12.02 -8.63 -8.78
CA GLU A 76 -13.06 -9.66 -8.77
C GLU A 76 -13.89 -9.67 -10.06
N ASN A 77 -14.26 -8.49 -10.55
CA ASN A 77 -14.99 -8.34 -11.82
C ASN A 77 -14.14 -8.82 -13.02
N ASP A 78 -12.82 -8.72 -12.94
CA ASP A 78 -11.88 -9.25 -13.94
C ASP A 78 -11.59 -10.75 -13.73
N GLY A 79 -12.14 -11.39 -12.69
CA GLY A 79 -12.02 -12.82 -12.42
C GLY A 79 -10.82 -13.23 -11.56
N TYR A 80 -10.20 -12.30 -10.86
CA TYR A 80 -9.07 -12.57 -9.95
C TYR A 80 -9.53 -12.79 -8.52
N ASP A 81 -8.81 -13.67 -7.80
CA ASP A 81 -9.01 -13.87 -6.36
C ASP A 81 -8.48 -12.66 -5.58
N THR A 82 -9.24 -12.21 -4.59
CA THR A 82 -8.92 -11.09 -3.70
C THR A 82 -8.77 -11.49 -2.24
N SER A 83 -8.62 -12.77 -1.95
CA SER A 83 -8.43 -13.31 -0.59
C SER A 83 -7.22 -12.76 0.16
N PHE A 84 -6.30 -12.08 -0.54
CA PHE A 84 -5.21 -11.30 0.04
C PHE A 84 -5.68 -10.06 0.81
N TYR A 85 -6.93 -9.62 0.67
CA TYR A 85 -7.51 -8.50 1.38
C TYR A 85 -8.63 -8.97 2.31
N ASP A 86 -8.52 -8.63 3.60
CA ASP A 86 -9.49 -8.98 4.62
C ASP A 86 -9.85 -7.75 5.47
N GLN A 87 -11.12 -7.37 5.46
CA GLN A 87 -11.68 -6.30 6.29
C GLN A 87 -12.35 -6.89 7.53
N SER A 88 -11.56 -7.49 8.40
CA SER A 88 -12.01 -8.13 9.65
C SER A 88 -12.13 -7.17 10.84
N GLY A 89 -11.82 -5.90 10.63
CA GLY A 89 -11.77 -4.89 11.68
C GLY A 89 -10.38 -4.76 12.30
N VAL A 90 -10.24 -3.75 13.16
CA VAL A 90 -9.01 -3.51 13.93
C VAL A 90 -9.31 -3.28 15.39
N VAL A 91 -8.48 -3.85 16.24
CA VAL A 91 -8.51 -3.68 17.69
C VAL A 91 -7.26 -2.96 18.15
N LEU A 92 -7.43 -1.87 18.89
CA LEU A 92 -6.33 -1.15 19.52
C LEU A 92 -6.38 -1.33 21.03
N LEU A 93 -5.25 -1.73 21.58
CA LEU A 93 -5.06 -1.98 23.02
C LEU A 93 -4.17 -0.88 23.61
N LYS A 94 -4.54 -0.34 24.75
CA LYS A 94 -3.73 0.59 25.53
C LYS A 94 -3.85 0.23 27.01
N LYS A 95 -2.72 0.27 27.73
CA LYS A 95 -2.70 0.08 29.18
C LYS A 95 -3.31 1.25 29.96
N ASP A 96 -3.45 2.39 29.31
CA ASP A 96 -3.95 3.65 29.86
C ASP A 96 -5.26 3.98 29.16
N ASP A 97 -6.36 3.91 29.89
CA ASP A 97 -7.70 4.16 29.39
C ASP A 97 -7.88 5.58 28.84
N GLY A 98 -7.25 6.57 29.43
CA GLY A 98 -7.31 7.94 28.93
C GLY A 98 -6.65 8.08 27.56
N LYS A 99 -5.62 7.26 27.26
CA LYS A 99 -5.02 7.21 25.91
C LYS A 99 -5.93 6.51 24.93
N LEU A 100 -6.69 5.50 25.37
CA LEU A 100 -7.66 4.79 24.55
C LEU A 100 -8.82 5.71 24.19
N ASP A 101 -9.39 6.39 25.19
CA ASP A 101 -10.48 7.37 24.99
C ASP A 101 -10.04 8.53 24.08
N GLY A 102 -8.82 9.02 24.26
CA GLY A 102 -8.24 10.04 23.37
C GLY A 102 -8.01 9.55 21.93
N LEU A 103 -7.81 8.26 21.69
CA LEU A 103 -7.77 7.69 20.34
C LEU A 103 -9.17 7.56 19.75
N TYR A 104 -10.15 7.15 20.55
CA TYR A 104 -11.55 7.10 20.15
C TYR A 104 -12.03 8.47 19.68
N GLN A 105 -11.92 9.48 20.54
CA GLN A 105 -12.31 10.85 20.20
C GLN A 105 -11.61 11.37 18.94
N TYR A 106 -10.34 11.05 18.78
CA TYR A 106 -9.58 11.44 17.61
C TYR A 106 -10.06 10.75 16.33
N ALA A 107 -10.36 9.46 16.38
CA ALA A 107 -10.91 8.73 15.23
C ALA A 107 -12.36 9.16 14.92
N GLU A 108 -13.15 9.46 15.96
CA GLU A 108 -14.52 9.96 15.83
C GLU A 108 -14.61 11.23 14.98
N THR A 109 -13.65 12.17 15.15
CA THR A 109 -13.59 13.39 14.31
C THR A 109 -13.32 13.09 12.83
N ARG A 110 -12.94 11.86 12.49
CA ARG A 110 -12.61 11.44 11.11
C ARG A 110 -13.71 10.63 10.43
N LEU A 111 -14.77 10.26 11.15
CA LEU A 111 -15.86 9.46 10.62
C LEU A 111 -16.56 10.12 9.43
N GLU A 112 -16.74 11.43 9.48
CA GLU A 112 -17.38 12.19 8.39
C GLU A 112 -16.53 12.17 7.11
N GLU A 113 -15.18 12.29 7.27
CA GLU A 113 -14.26 12.27 6.13
C GLU A 113 -13.95 10.85 5.62
N SER A 114 -14.15 9.82 6.45
CA SER A 114 -13.80 8.43 6.15
C SER A 114 -14.86 7.47 6.70
N PRO A 115 -16.01 7.36 6.04
CA PRO A 115 -17.10 6.46 6.47
C PRO A 115 -16.68 4.99 6.54
N ILE A 116 -15.62 4.60 5.83
CA ILE A 116 -15.06 3.24 5.85
C ILE A 116 -14.56 2.83 7.24
N ILE A 117 -14.33 3.75 8.17
CA ILE A 117 -14.03 3.42 9.58
C ILE A 117 -15.10 2.48 10.14
N GLY A 118 -16.36 2.65 9.70
CA GLY A 118 -17.48 1.83 10.07
C GLY A 118 -17.88 2.00 11.54
N GLU A 119 -18.23 0.90 12.21
CA GLU A 119 -18.48 0.91 13.64
C GLU A 119 -17.21 1.27 14.40
N LEU A 120 -17.30 2.33 15.21
CA LEU A 120 -16.22 2.75 16.10
C LEU A 120 -16.75 2.68 17.55
N SER A 121 -16.17 1.79 18.36
CA SER A 121 -16.67 1.54 19.71
C SER A 121 -15.55 1.18 20.69
N ILE A 122 -15.77 1.52 21.98
CA ILE A 122 -14.98 0.98 23.07
C ILE A 122 -15.69 -0.28 23.57
N LYS A 123 -14.97 -1.40 23.58
CA LYS A 123 -15.45 -2.70 24.07
C LYS A 123 -14.65 -3.17 25.27
N ASN A 124 -15.22 -4.04 26.09
CA ASN A 124 -14.47 -4.73 27.12
C ASN A 124 -13.55 -5.77 26.47
N ALA A 125 -12.33 -5.87 26.94
CA ALA A 125 -11.33 -6.76 26.32
C ALA A 125 -11.64 -8.25 26.53
N ASP A 126 -12.49 -8.60 27.49
CA ASP A 126 -12.99 -9.95 27.72
C ASP A 126 -14.00 -10.41 26.63
N GLU A 127 -14.60 -9.50 25.90
CA GLU A 127 -15.39 -9.80 24.70
C GLU A 127 -14.53 -10.31 23.54
N LEU A 128 -13.22 -10.17 23.65
CA LEU A 128 -12.21 -10.57 22.65
C LEU A 128 -11.26 -11.60 23.23
N PRO A 129 -11.53 -12.89 23.07
CA PRO A 129 -10.98 -13.99 23.90
C PRO A 129 -9.46 -14.20 23.84
N LYS A 130 -8.72 -13.42 23.07
CA LYS A 130 -7.27 -13.60 22.87
C LYS A 130 -6.40 -12.56 23.57
N PHE A 131 -6.99 -11.58 24.27
CA PHE A 131 -6.24 -10.49 24.88
C PHE A 131 -6.27 -10.57 26.40
N THR A 132 -5.09 -10.71 27.01
CA THR A 132 -4.92 -10.69 28.46
C THR A 132 -4.15 -9.45 28.90
N GLY A 133 -4.48 -8.90 30.06
CA GLY A 133 -3.80 -7.72 30.63
C GLY A 133 -4.27 -6.37 30.09
N PHE A 134 -5.47 -6.34 29.52
CA PHE A 134 -6.19 -5.13 29.10
C PHE A 134 -7.65 -5.28 29.54
N ASP A 135 -8.24 -4.18 30.05
CA ASP A 135 -9.63 -4.17 30.49
C ASP A 135 -10.56 -3.66 29.39
N ARG A 136 -10.05 -2.80 28.51
CA ARG A 136 -10.80 -2.17 27.42
C ARG A 136 -10.00 -2.17 26.12
N CYS A 137 -10.71 -2.14 25.01
CA CYS A 137 -10.13 -1.99 23.68
C CYS A 137 -10.96 -1.02 22.83
N LEU A 138 -10.31 -0.40 21.85
CA LEU A 138 -10.95 0.39 20.81
C LEU A 138 -11.09 -0.49 19.56
N TYR A 139 -12.31 -0.64 19.08
CA TYR A 139 -12.64 -1.39 17.87
C TYR A 139 -13.09 -0.46 16.75
N ALA A 140 -12.68 -0.76 15.52
CA ALA A 140 -13.22 -0.16 14.31
C ALA A 140 -13.41 -1.25 13.24
N SER A 141 -14.64 -1.40 12.76
CA SER A 141 -15.01 -2.48 11.82
C SER A 141 -14.38 -2.31 10.44
N GLY A 142 -14.02 -1.10 10.04
CA GLY A 142 -13.37 -0.82 8.77
C GLY A 142 -11.89 -1.13 8.71
N GLY A 143 -11.27 -1.53 9.82
CA GLY A 143 -9.89 -1.98 9.83
C GLY A 143 -9.71 -3.19 8.91
N ALA A 144 -8.60 -3.20 8.16
CA ALA A 144 -8.33 -4.27 7.20
C ALA A 144 -6.87 -4.72 7.23
N ARG A 145 -6.62 -5.85 6.59
CA ARG A 145 -5.29 -6.39 6.33
C ARG A 145 -5.16 -6.74 4.85
N VAL A 146 -3.96 -6.57 4.32
CA VAL A 146 -3.62 -6.96 2.95
C VAL A 146 -2.29 -7.70 2.91
N GLU A 147 -2.23 -8.81 2.19
CA GLU A 147 -0.99 -9.50 1.86
C GLU A 147 -0.35 -8.82 0.63
N GLY A 148 0.63 -7.95 0.90
CA GLY A 148 1.18 -7.07 -0.13
C GLY A 148 1.91 -7.81 -1.24
N ALA A 149 2.50 -8.99 -0.97
CA ALA A 149 3.16 -9.81 -1.97
C ALA A 149 2.13 -10.37 -2.97
N GLU A 150 1.02 -10.94 -2.48
CA GLU A 150 -0.05 -11.50 -3.28
C GLU A 150 -0.76 -10.41 -4.08
N LEU A 151 -1.13 -9.30 -3.43
CA LEU A 151 -1.75 -8.16 -4.11
C LEU A 151 -0.91 -7.67 -5.30
N THR A 152 0.39 -7.44 -5.12
CA THR A 152 1.23 -6.93 -6.21
C THR A 152 1.44 -7.96 -7.32
N ALA A 153 1.49 -9.25 -7.00
CA ALA A 153 1.56 -10.32 -7.99
C ALA A 153 0.26 -10.37 -8.82
N THR A 154 -0.89 -10.35 -8.17
CA THR A 154 -2.22 -10.35 -8.84
C THR A 154 -2.39 -9.13 -9.74
N LEU A 155 -1.98 -7.94 -9.29
CA LEU A 155 -2.08 -6.72 -10.10
C LEU A 155 -1.21 -6.77 -11.36
N ILE A 156 0.01 -7.32 -11.27
CA ILE A 156 0.89 -7.49 -12.43
C ILE A 156 0.31 -8.54 -13.38
N GLU A 157 -0.17 -9.66 -12.86
CA GLU A 157 -0.83 -10.69 -13.67
C GLU A 157 -2.06 -10.11 -14.38
N ALA A 158 -2.93 -9.43 -13.66
CA ALA A 158 -4.14 -8.80 -14.19
C ALA A 158 -3.85 -7.71 -15.22
N SER A 159 -2.71 -7.05 -15.14
CA SER A 159 -2.30 -6.07 -16.14
C SER A 159 -1.96 -6.69 -17.49
N GLY A 160 -1.53 -7.96 -17.51
CA GLY A 160 -1.04 -8.65 -18.71
C GLY A 160 0.24 -8.06 -19.31
N PHE A 161 0.87 -7.08 -18.63
CA PHE A 161 2.09 -6.45 -19.12
C PHE A 161 3.34 -7.24 -18.75
N GLU A 162 4.36 -7.15 -19.62
CA GLU A 162 5.65 -7.75 -19.36
C GLU A 162 6.33 -7.10 -18.14
N LYS A 163 6.79 -7.94 -17.20
CA LYS A 163 7.64 -7.51 -16.09
C LYS A 163 9.05 -8.03 -16.30
N LEU A 164 10.00 -7.09 -16.44
CA LEU A 164 11.43 -7.35 -16.57
C LEU A 164 12.14 -7.18 -15.23
N GLU A 165 12.91 -8.19 -14.86
CA GLU A 165 13.68 -8.18 -13.61
C GLU A 165 15.08 -7.58 -13.81
N GLY A 166 15.52 -6.80 -12.85
CA GLY A 166 16.86 -6.23 -12.80
C GLY A 166 16.90 -4.74 -12.50
N LEU A 167 18.14 -4.27 -12.33
CA LEU A 167 18.40 -2.84 -12.18
C LEU A 167 18.14 -2.12 -13.50
N VAL A 168 17.62 -0.93 -13.39
CA VAL A 168 17.40 -0.04 -14.54
C VAL A 168 18.46 1.06 -14.57
N THR A 169 18.89 1.40 -15.78
CA THR A 169 19.63 2.62 -16.06
C THR A 169 18.71 3.53 -16.85
N LEU A 170 18.35 4.67 -16.27
CA LEU A 170 17.47 5.65 -16.85
C LEU A 170 18.28 6.82 -17.41
N SER A 171 18.04 7.16 -18.66
CA SER A 171 18.56 8.36 -19.30
C SER A 171 17.48 9.12 -20.03
N SER A 172 17.69 10.44 -20.21
CA SER A 172 16.82 11.28 -21.05
C SER A 172 17.49 11.41 -22.41
N LEU A 173 16.77 11.05 -23.49
CA LEU A 173 17.27 11.21 -24.85
C LEU A 173 17.04 12.63 -25.37
N ASN A 174 15.92 13.24 -24.93
CA ASN A 174 15.53 14.60 -25.24
C ASN A 174 14.42 15.03 -24.25
N ASN A 175 13.81 16.17 -24.45
CA ASN A 175 12.76 16.67 -23.54
C ASN A 175 11.44 15.84 -23.56
N GLU A 176 11.31 14.87 -24.46
CA GLU A 176 10.05 14.15 -24.71
C GLU A 176 10.17 12.63 -24.56
N THR A 177 11.39 12.07 -24.64
CA THR A 177 11.62 10.61 -24.61
C THR A 177 12.71 10.22 -23.63
N TYR A 178 12.58 9.02 -23.11
CA TYR A 178 13.47 8.42 -22.13
C TYR A 178 14.01 7.08 -22.62
N GLU A 179 15.19 6.71 -22.18
CA GLU A 179 15.76 5.41 -22.42
C GLU A 179 15.93 4.64 -21.10
N ILE A 180 15.49 3.39 -21.07
CA ILE A 180 15.72 2.45 -19.99
C ILE A 180 16.28 1.18 -20.59
N ASN A 181 17.48 0.80 -20.18
CA ASN A 181 18.17 -0.42 -20.65
C ASN A 181 18.15 -0.54 -22.18
N ALA A 182 18.49 0.56 -22.89
CA ALA A 182 18.51 0.67 -24.35
C ALA A 182 17.11 0.52 -25.04
N GLN A 183 16.02 0.63 -24.31
CA GLN A 183 14.66 0.71 -24.84
C GLN A 183 14.12 2.14 -24.70
N THR A 184 13.45 2.65 -25.71
CA THR A 184 12.90 4.01 -25.73
C THR A 184 11.43 4.04 -25.32
N PHE A 185 11.09 5.00 -24.46
CA PHE A 185 9.75 5.21 -23.92
C PHE A 185 9.33 6.68 -24.06
N ASP A 186 8.03 6.91 -24.32
CA ASP A 186 7.43 8.23 -24.36
C ASP A 186 7.23 8.80 -22.94
N LYS A 187 6.94 7.93 -21.96
CA LYS A 187 6.70 8.31 -20.56
C LYS A 187 7.33 7.30 -19.62
N VAL A 188 7.69 7.77 -18.42
CA VAL A 188 8.20 6.94 -17.34
C VAL A 188 7.43 7.24 -16.05
N ILE A 189 6.94 6.20 -15.41
CA ILE A 189 6.36 6.24 -14.06
C ILE A 189 7.40 5.69 -13.10
N LEU A 190 7.91 6.54 -12.21
CA LEU A 190 8.88 6.16 -11.21
C LEU A 190 8.17 5.77 -9.91
N ALA A 191 8.07 4.47 -9.68
CA ALA A 191 7.47 3.86 -8.49
C ALA A 191 8.51 3.12 -7.63
N CYS A 192 9.75 3.61 -7.63
CA CYS A 192 10.95 2.97 -7.07
C CYS A 192 11.02 2.98 -5.54
N GLY A 193 10.01 3.53 -4.84
CA GLY A 193 10.03 3.60 -3.38
C GLY A 193 11.28 4.33 -2.84
N ALA A 194 12.00 3.68 -1.94
CA ALA A 194 13.18 4.26 -1.29
C ALA A 194 14.40 4.45 -2.23
N TRP A 195 14.36 3.89 -3.43
CA TRP A 195 15.43 4.00 -4.43
C TRP A 195 15.23 5.13 -5.43
N LEU A 196 14.19 5.96 -5.24
CA LEU A 196 13.86 7.06 -6.16
C LEU A 196 15.05 8.02 -6.37
N GLY A 197 15.78 8.36 -5.30
CA GLY A 197 16.96 9.21 -5.39
C GLY A 197 18.04 8.63 -6.30
N GLN A 198 18.38 7.34 -6.14
CA GLN A 198 19.36 6.65 -6.97
C GLN A 198 18.92 6.55 -8.43
N THR A 199 17.64 6.34 -8.67
CA THR A 199 17.09 6.25 -10.04
C THR A 199 17.12 7.59 -10.76
N LEU A 200 16.98 8.71 -10.04
CA LEU A 200 16.96 10.05 -10.61
C LEU A 200 18.31 10.76 -10.67
N GLU A 201 19.31 10.26 -9.92
CA GLU A 201 20.65 10.84 -9.90
C GLU A 201 21.30 10.96 -11.30
N PRO A 202 21.20 9.96 -12.21
CA PRO A 202 21.74 10.07 -13.57
C PRO A 202 21.11 11.17 -14.40
N LEU A 203 19.90 11.63 -14.06
CA LEU A 203 19.20 12.73 -14.69
C LEU A 203 19.49 14.10 -14.03
N GLY A 204 20.34 14.15 -13.02
CA GLY A 204 20.72 15.36 -12.30
C GLY A 204 19.68 15.85 -11.28
N PHE A 205 18.73 15.01 -10.87
CA PHE A 205 17.76 15.36 -9.83
C PHE A 205 18.21 14.86 -8.45
N GLU A 206 18.19 15.74 -7.47
CA GLU A 206 18.33 15.38 -6.07
C GLU A 206 16.97 15.23 -5.40
N VAL A 207 16.73 14.07 -4.80
CA VAL A 207 15.47 13.77 -4.09
C VAL A 207 15.79 13.24 -2.70
N ASP A 208 15.33 13.94 -1.66
CA ASP A 208 15.51 13.52 -0.25
C ASP A 208 14.49 12.42 0.13
N VAL A 209 14.69 11.24 -0.43
CA VAL A 209 13.98 10.01 -0.03
C VAL A 209 15.00 9.07 0.58
N ARG A 210 14.74 8.66 1.84
CA ARG A 210 15.63 7.79 2.59
C ARG A 210 14.95 6.49 2.97
N PRO A 211 15.60 5.34 2.83
CA PRO A 211 15.08 4.09 3.32
C PRO A 211 14.96 4.12 4.84
N GLN A 212 13.81 3.70 5.36
CA GLN A 212 13.60 3.49 6.79
C GLN A 212 13.49 2.00 7.06
N LYS A 213 14.41 1.46 7.87
CA LYS A 213 14.38 0.04 8.24
C LYS A 213 13.21 -0.23 9.18
N GLY A 214 12.33 -1.16 8.78
CA GLY A 214 11.34 -1.81 9.63
C GLY A 214 11.69 -3.28 9.83
N GLN A 215 11.25 -3.87 10.94
CA GLN A 215 11.33 -5.30 11.19
C GLN A 215 9.97 -5.81 11.64
N LEU A 216 9.53 -6.88 11.03
CA LEU A 216 8.35 -7.64 11.39
C LEU A 216 8.76 -9.03 11.82
N ARG A 217 7.96 -9.63 12.70
CA ARG A 217 8.04 -11.04 13.07
C ARG A 217 6.64 -11.60 12.99
N ASP A 218 6.49 -12.65 12.22
CA ASP A 218 5.29 -13.45 12.19
C ASP A 218 5.39 -14.54 13.26
N TYR A 219 4.31 -14.69 14.02
CA TYR A 219 4.17 -15.76 14.99
C TYR A 219 3.06 -16.68 14.53
N PHE A 220 3.39 -17.93 14.31
CA PHE A 220 2.44 -18.97 13.94
C PHE A 220 2.07 -19.77 15.19
N PHE A 221 0.78 -19.84 15.51
CA PHE A 221 0.27 -20.63 16.59
C PHE A 221 -0.44 -21.87 16.03
N GLU A 222 -0.13 -23.05 16.55
CA GLU A 222 -0.89 -24.26 16.22
C GLU A 222 -2.30 -24.13 16.78
N GLY A 223 -3.31 -24.16 15.91
CA GLY A 223 -4.70 -24.38 16.29
C GLY A 223 -5.70 -23.23 16.10
N ASP A 224 -5.34 -22.11 15.50
CA ASP A 224 -6.29 -21.02 15.24
C ASP A 224 -6.15 -20.42 13.82
N ARG A 225 -7.07 -20.80 12.98
CA ARG A 225 -7.49 -20.02 11.80
C ARG A 225 -8.85 -19.42 12.06
#